data_37df308884461a1d07d6c5f802357562
#
_entry.id   37df308884461a1d07d6c5f802357562
#
_cell.length_a   1.000
_cell.length_b   1.000
_cell.length_c   1.000
_cell.angle_alpha   90.00
_cell.angle_beta   90.00
_cell.angle_gamma   90.00
#
_symmetry.space_group_name_H-M   'P 1'
#
loop_
_entity.id
_entity.type
_entity.pdbx_description
1 polymer ?
#
loop_
_entity_poly.entity_id
_entity_poly.type
_entity_poly.pdbx_seq_one_letter_code
_entity_poly.pdbx_strand_id
1 'polypeptide(L)'
;MTKVGMALRLTLTLIGITVLSGCSTTGAVIGAGAVAANTAAQERPFQKAVTDVQIKLEINDLFLRENISIFRKVNIQVNEGKVLLSGNVELPEHRIIAVRDAWKATGVREVINEIEVNNDSGITDYARDVWINTQLKTVLLFDKEVTSINYNVDTVNQSVYLLGIAQNQEEINRVIAHAKDIDYVKRVVSYVTLKDDPSRTQ
;
A
#
# COMPACT_ATOMS: atom_id res chain seq x y z
N MET A 1 77.01 -2.69 24.89
CA MET A 1 76.67 -1.53 25.73
C MET A 1 75.66 -0.72 24.94
N THR A 2 74.49 -0.48 25.23
CA THR A 2 73.56 -0.55 26.34
C THR A 2 72.15 -0.62 25.78
N LYS A 3 71.31 -1.49 26.35
CA LYS A 3 69.91 -1.69 26.07
C LYS A 3 69.09 -0.49 26.51
N VAL A 4 68.19 -0.01 25.73
CA VAL A 4 66.99 0.64 26.26
C VAL A 4 65.77 0.15 25.47
N GLY A 5 65.08 -0.72 26.14
CA GLY A 5 63.75 -1.17 25.67
C GLY A 5 62.72 -0.08 25.99
N MET A 6 61.93 0.31 25.00
CA MET A 6 60.75 1.12 25.21
C MET A 6 59.51 0.29 24.95
N ALA A 7 58.94 -0.12 26.05
CA ALA A 7 57.66 -0.84 26.06
C ALA A 7 56.55 0.09 25.61
N LEU A 8 56.09 -0.09 24.38
CA LEU A 8 54.88 0.53 23.87
C LEU A 8 53.66 -0.17 24.49
N ARG A 9 53.12 0.45 25.52
CA ARG A 9 51.84 0.01 26.12
C ARG A 9 50.71 0.25 25.15
N LEU A 10 50.29 -0.80 24.48
CA LEU A 10 49.07 -0.79 23.68
C LEU A 10 47.88 -0.88 24.64
N THR A 11 47.29 0.24 24.98
CA THR A 11 46.01 0.31 25.69
C THR A 11 44.90 -0.01 24.71
N LEU A 12 44.52 -1.26 24.70
CA LEU A 12 43.34 -1.77 23.97
C LEU A 12 42.08 -1.28 24.69
N THR A 13 41.54 -0.16 24.23
CA THR A 13 40.24 0.34 24.69
C THR A 13 39.15 -0.59 24.13
N LEU A 14 38.72 -1.50 24.96
CA LEU A 14 37.59 -2.39 24.69
C LEU A 14 36.32 -1.56 24.74
N ILE A 15 35.89 -1.06 23.58
CA ILE A 15 34.56 -0.46 23.42
C ILE A 15 33.55 -1.60 23.52
N GLY A 16 32.95 -1.73 24.69
CA GLY A 16 31.84 -2.64 24.91
C GLY A 16 30.64 -2.23 24.07
N ILE A 17 30.41 -2.95 22.99
CA ILE A 17 29.14 -2.90 22.28
C ILE A 17 28.13 -3.62 23.16
N THR A 18 27.42 -2.87 23.99
CA THR A 18 26.20 -3.36 24.64
C THR A 18 25.13 -3.51 23.57
N VAL A 19 25.00 -4.74 23.05
CA VAL A 19 23.82 -5.12 22.27
C VAL A 19 22.65 -5.10 23.24
N LEU A 20 21.93 -3.99 23.27
CA LEU A 20 20.62 -3.94 23.89
C LEU A 20 19.69 -4.83 23.04
N SER A 21 19.48 -6.04 23.53
CA SER A 21 18.38 -6.88 23.12
C SER A 21 17.07 -6.25 23.61
N GLY A 22 16.68 -5.15 22.98
CA GLY A 22 15.39 -4.52 23.15
C GLY A 22 14.37 -5.22 22.29
N CYS A 23 13.92 -6.40 22.73
CA CYS A 23 12.76 -7.05 22.13
C CYS A 23 11.52 -6.19 22.28
N SER A 24 10.92 -5.89 21.15
CA SER A 24 9.49 -5.93 20.81
C SER A 24 8.54 -4.79 21.18
N THR A 25 8.83 -3.87 22.05
CA THR A 25 7.86 -2.77 22.29
C THR A 25 8.13 -1.52 21.44
N THR A 26 9.41 -1.27 21.10
CA THR A 26 9.80 -0.11 20.29
C THR A 26 9.36 -0.23 18.82
N GLY A 27 9.36 -1.44 18.28
CA GLY A 27 8.90 -1.68 16.90
C GLY A 27 7.41 -1.44 16.72
N ALA A 28 6.60 -1.81 17.70
CA ALA A 28 5.16 -1.54 17.70
C ALA A 28 4.85 -0.04 17.85
N VAL A 29 5.63 0.67 18.64
CA VAL A 29 5.48 2.13 18.83
C VAL A 29 5.91 2.90 17.58
N ILE A 30 6.97 2.49 16.89
CA ILE A 30 7.39 3.12 15.64
C ILE A 30 6.33 2.87 14.55
N GLY A 31 5.79 1.66 14.45
CA GLY A 31 4.72 1.36 13.52
C GLY A 31 3.45 2.15 13.80
N ALA A 32 3.03 2.22 15.06
CA ALA A 32 1.87 3.00 15.47
C ALA A 32 2.09 4.51 15.28
N GLY A 33 3.29 5.01 15.56
CA GLY A 33 3.66 6.41 15.34
C GLY A 33 3.65 6.80 13.87
N ALA A 34 4.18 5.94 12.99
CA ALA A 34 4.17 6.18 11.55
C ALA A 34 2.75 6.15 10.96
N VAL A 35 1.91 5.22 11.43
CA VAL A 35 0.48 5.18 11.06
C VAL A 35 -0.23 6.43 11.56
N ALA A 36 -0.01 6.85 12.82
CA ALA A 36 -0.64 8.03 13.39
C ALA A 36 -0.24 9.32 12.65
N ALA A 37 1.04 9.49 12.32
CA ALA A 37 1.52 10.67 11.59
C ALA A 37 0.92 10.72 10.17
N ASN A 38 0.86 9.58 9.49
CA ASN A 38 0.29 9.49 8.16
C ASN A 38 -1.22 9.76 8.14
N THR A 39 -1.96 9.23 9.13
CA THR A 39 -3.41 9.42 9.22
C THR A 39 -3.82 10.82 9.65
N ALA A 40 -2.99 11.55 10.40
CA ALA A 40 -3.25 12.95 10.75
C ALA A 40 -3.24 13.89 9.52
N ALA A 41 -2.51 13.51 8.45
CA ALA A 41 -2.47 14.25 7.20
C ALA A 41 -3.51 13.79 6.17
N GLN A 42 -4.23 12.68 6.45
CA GLN A 42 -5.26 12.13 5.55
C GLN A 42 -6.65 12.64 5.93
N GLU A 43 -7.53 12.69 4.93
CA GLU A 43 -8.94 13.07 5.09
C GLU A 43 -9.82 11.98 5.71
N ARG A 44 -9.23 11.04 6.43
CA ARG A 44 -9.95 9.97 7.12
C ARG A 44 -9.64 9.95 8.62
N PRO A 45 -10.62 9.64 9.49
CA PRO A 45 -10.41 9.50 10.92
C PRO A 45 -9.36 8.44 11.26
N PHE A 46 -8.59 8.66 12.32
CA PHE A 46 -7.53 7.75 12.77
C PHE A 46 -8.05 6.32 13.02
N GLN A 47 -9.22 6.19 13.66
CA GLN A 47 -9.83 4.88 13.92
C GLN A 47 -10.13 4.11 12.62
N LYS A 48 -10.66 4.79 11.60
CA LYS A 48 -10.93 4.16 10.29
C LYS A 48 -9.62 3.72 9.61
N ALA A 49 -8.56 4.52 9.70
CA ALA A 49 -7.27 4.14 9.16
C ALA A 49 -6.64 2.92 9.86
N VAL A 50 -6.78 2.82 11.18
CA VAL A 50 -6.33 1.62 11.93
C VAL A 50 -7.16 0.40 11.53
N THR A 51 -8.47 0.56 11.39
CA THR A 51 -9.36 -0.52 10.94
C THR A 51 -9.00 -0.98 9.52
N ASP A 52 -8.69 -0.07 8.60
CA ASP A 52 -8.30 -0.42 7.23
C ASP A 52 -7.03 -1.27 7.19
N VAL A 53 -6.05 -0.95 8.05
CA VAL A 53 -4.83 -1.78 8.19
C VAL A 53 -5.18 -3.18 8.73
N GLN A 54 -6.05 -3.27 9.72
CA GLN A 54 -6.50 -4.55 10.29
C GLN A 54 -7.25 -5.38 9.24
N ILE A 55 -8.18 -4.78 8.49
CA ILE A 55 -8.89 -5.43 7.38
C ILE A 55 -7.90 -6.01 6.37
N LYS A 56 -6.91 -5.20 5.94
CA LYS A 56 -5.90 -5.63 4.99
C LYS A 56 -5.07 -6.81 5.50
N LEU A 57 -4.68 -6.78 6.77
CA LEU A 57 -3.91 -7.88 7.39
C LEU A 57 -4.75 -9.16 7.48
N GLU A 58 -6.02 -9.05 7.88
CA GLU A 58 -6.93 -10.19 7.99
C GLU A 58 -7.18 -10.85 6.61
N ILE A 59 -7.42 -10.03 5.57
CA ILE A 59 -7.59 -10.55 4.20
C ILE A 59 -6.30 -11.22 3.70
N ASN A 60 -5.12 -10.63 3.96
CA ASN A 60 -3.85 -11.24 3.58
C ASN A 60 -3.63 -12.59 4.27
N ASP A 61 -3.97 -12.72 5.54
CA ASP A 61 -3.89 -13.97 6.29
C ASP A 61 -4.84 -15.04 5.71
N LEU A 62 -6.07 -14.64 5.39
CA LEU A 62 -7.04 -15.52 4.72
C LEU A 62 -6.54 -16.00 3.36
N PHE A 63 -6.01 -15.10 2.53
CA PHE A 63 -5.45 -15.47 1.22
C PHE A 63 -4.27 -16.41 1.35
N LEU A 64 -3.37 -16.16 2.30
CA LEU A 64 -2.19 -17.00 2.54
C LEU A 64 -2.58 -18.42 2.96
N ARG A 65 -3.59 -18.55 3.82
CA ARG A 65 -4.08 -19.86 4.29
C ARG A 65 -4.85 -20.63 3.23
N GLU A 66 -5.62 -19.93 2.42
CA GLU A 66 -6.45 -20.56 1.40
C GLU A 66 -5.64 -20.96 0.16
N ASN A 67 -4.85 -20.01 -0.39
CA ASN A 67 -4.07 -20.25 -1.59
C ASN A 67 -2.93 -19.24 -1.75
N ILE A 68 -1.69 -19.72 -1.78
CA ILE A 68 -0.50 -18.91 -1.97
C ILE A 68 -0.50 -18.13 -3.31
N SER A 69 -1.13 -18.66 -4.35
CA SER A 69 -1.24 -17.96 -5.64
C SER A 69 -2.12 -16.72 -5.52
N ILE A 70 -3.23 -16.80 -4.81
CA ILE A 70 -4.11 -15.64 -4.53
C ILE A 70 -3.34 -14.59 -3.74
N PHE A 71 -2.68 -15.00 -2.64
CA PHE A 71 -1.87 -14.11 -1.81
C PHE A 71 -0.80 -13.34 -2.61
N ARG A 72 -0.18 -13.99 -3.60
CA ARG A 72 0.90 -13.38 -4.40
C ARG A 72 0.44 -12.55 -5.58
N LYS A 73 -0.76 -12.80 -6.10
CA LYS A 73 -1.25 -12.24 -7.37
C LYS A 73 -2.40 -11.25 -7.22
N VAL A 74 -3.01 -11.19 -6.04
CA VAL A 74 -4.11 -10.27 -5.76
C VAL A 74 -3.60 -9.16 -4.83
N ASN A 75 -3.69 -7.93 -5.29
CA ASN A 75 -3.42 -6.72 -4.52
C ASN A 75 -4.66 -6.33 -3.72
N ILE A 76 -4.45 -5.84 -2.50
CA ILE A 76 -5.51 -5.39 -1.60
C ILE A 76 -5.26 -3.93 -1.25
N GLN A 77 -6.21 -3.06 -1.60
CA GLN A 77 -6.27 -1.68 -1.14
C GLN A 77 -7.51 -1.52 -0.27
N VAL A 78 -7.38 -0.83 0.85
CA VAL A 78 -8.50 -0.57 1.76
C VAL A 78 -8.57 0.91 2.07
N ASN A 79 -9.78 1.45 2.00
CA ASN A 79 -10.07 2.83 2.37
C ASN A 79 -11.46 2.93 3.02
N GLU A 80 -11.52 3.27 4.31
CA GLU A 80 -12.74 3.35 5.11
C GLU A 80 -13.64 2.11 5.00
N GLY A 81 -13.04 0.90 5.02
CA GLY A 81 -13.75 -0.37 4.92
C GLY A 81 -14.17 -0.77 3.48
N LYS A 82 -13.91 0.07 2.49
CA LYS A 82 -14.01 -0.31 1.07
C LYS A 82 -12.73 -1.03 0.67
N VAL A 83 -12.87 -2.24 0.17
CA VAL A 83 -11.76 -3.10 -0.27
C VAL A 83 -11.75 -3.17 -1.78
N LEU A 84 -10.67 -2.70 -2.39
CA LEU A 84 -10.39 -2.91 -3.80
C LEU A 84 -9.45 -4.10 -3.95
N LEU A 85 -9.90 -5.12 -4.67
CA LEU A 85 -9.11 -6.26 -5.09
C LEU A 85 -8.73 -6.09 -6.56
N SER A 86 -7.44 -6.05 -6.84
CA SER A 86 -6.89 -5.95 -8.19
C SER A 86 -5.81 -7.00 -8.39
N GLY A 87 -5.41 -7.23 -9.61
CA GLY A 87 -4.39 -8.22 -9.92
C GLY A 87 -4.81 -9.16 -11.04
N ASN A 88 -4.00 -10.17 -11.26
CA ASN A 88 -4.21 -11.11 -12.36
C ASN A 88 -4.09 -12.56 -11.86
N VAL A 89 -5.15 -13.34 -12.00
CA VAL A 89 -5.20 -14.75 -11.61
C VAL A 89 -5.41 -15.64 -12.82
N GLU A 90 -4.87 -16.85 -12.76
CA GLU A 90 -4.96 -17.80 -13.87
C GLU A 90 -6.32 -18.51 -13.93
N LEU A 91 -6.95 -18.72 -12.77
CA LEU A 91 -8.18 -19.51 -12.65
C LEU A 91 -9.33 -18.62 -12.16
N PRO A 92 -10.52 -18.72 -12.79
CA PRO A 92 -11.71 -17.99 -12.33
C PRO A 92 -12.07 -18.26 -10.86
N GLU A 93 -11.79 -19.48 -10.38
CA GLU A 93 -12.03 -19.90 -9.00
C GLU A 93 -11.23 -19.05 -8.00
N HIS A 94 -9.99 -18.68 -8.34
CA HIS A 94 -9.16 -17.82 -7.49
C HIS A 94 -9.78 -16.44 -7.27
N ARG A 95 -10.40 -15.87 -8.30
CA ARG A 95 -11.14 -14.60 -8.18
C ARG A 95 -12.34 -14.73 -7.24
N ILE A 96 -13.10 -15.83 -7.37
CA ILE A 96 -14.28 -16.09 -6.51
C ILE A 96 -13.84 -16.25 -5.06
N ILE A 97 -12.79 -17.04 -4.81
CA ILE A 97 -12.22 -17.25 -3.49
C ILE A 97 -11.75 -15.92 -2.88
N ALA A 98 -11.02 -15.11 -3.64
CA ALA A 98 -10.50 -13.83 -3.16
C ALA A 98 -11.64 -12.89 -2.72
N VAL A 99 -12.70 -12.76 -3.51
CA VAL A 99 -13.88 -11.94 -3.16
C VAL A 99 -14.59 -12.50 -1.92
N ARG A 100 -14.81 -13.82 -1.87
CA ARG A 100 -15.43 -14.48 -0.73
C ARG A 100 -14.65 -14.24 0.56
N ASP A 101 -13.33 -14.37 0.50
CA ASP A 101 -12.47 -14.23 1.68
C ASP A 101 -12.31 -12.78 2.11
N ALA A 102 -12.31 -11.83 1.18
CA ALA A 102 -12.35 -10.42 1.51
C ALA A 102 -13.60 -10.03 2.32
N TRP A 103 -14.76 -10.62 2.00
CA TRP A 103 -16.00 -10.38 2.77
C TRP A 103 -16.00 -10.98 4.17
N LYS A 104 -15.10 -11.91 4.49
CA LYS A 104 -14.98 -12.50 5.84
C LYS A 104 -14.28 -11.57 6.83
N ALA A 105 -13.47 -10.64 6.34
CA ALA A 105 -12.69 -9.76 7.20
C ALA A 105 -13.57 -8.77 7.95
N THR A 106 -13.28 -8.59 9.23
CA THR A 106 -14.07 -7.75 10.13
C THR A 106 -13.95 -6.28 9.77
N GLY A 107 -15.07 -5.62 9.52
CA GLY A 107 -15.12 -4.18 9.19
C GLY A 107 -15.14 -3.89 7.69
N VAL A 108 -15.16 -4.91 6.84
CA VAL A 108 -15.39 -4.73 5.39
C VAL A 108 -16.83 -4.29 5.15
N ARG A 109 -16.97 -3.20 4.39
CA ARG A 109 -18.27 -2.60 4.03
C ARG A 109 -18.61 -2.80 2.57
N GLU A 110 -17.59 -2.83 1.72
CA GLU A 110 -17.72 -2.98 0.26
C GLU A 110 -16.51 -3.73 -0.29
N VAL A 111 -16.72 -4.62 -1.23
CA VAL A 111 -15.64 -5.28 -1.99
C VAL A 111 -15.80 -4.96 -3.46
N ILE A 112 -14.83 -4.23 -4.00
CA ILE A 112 -14.71 -3.88 -5.40
C ILE A 112 -13.76 -4.89 -6.04
N ASN A 113 -14.26 -5.63 -7.04
CA ASN A 113 -13.50 -6.70 -7.68
C ASN A 113 -13.03 -6.27 -9.07
N GLU A 114 -11.75 -5.94 -9.17
CA GLU A 114 -11.02 -5.66 -10.40
C GLU A 114 -9.95 -6.72 -10.69
N ILE A 115 -10.14 -7.95 -10.18
CA ILE A 115 -9.25 -9.07 -10.48
C ILE A 115 -9.54 -9.55 -11.91
N GLU A 116 -8.52 -9.52 -12.74
CA GLU A 116 -8.57 -10.07 -14.10
C GLU A 116 -8.25 -11.57 -14.07
N VAL A 117 -8.90 -12.33 -14.95
CA VAL A 117 -8.58 -13.76 -15.17
C VAL A 117 -7.87 -13.85 -16.52
N ASN A 118 -6.55 -13.99 -16.46
CA ASN A 118 -5.71 -14.00 -17.65
C ASN A 118 -4.42 -14.78 -17.37
N ASN A 119 -3.99 -15.58 -18.33
CA ASN A 119 -2.75 -16.36 -18.27
C ASN A 119 -1.55 -15.67 -18.93
N ASP A 120 -1.74 -14.50 -19.56
CA ASP A 120 -0.77 -13.87 -20.46
C ASP A 120 0.00 -12.69 -19.85
N SER A 121 -0.07 -12.44 -18.53
CA SER A 121 0.69 -11.35 -17.91
C SER A 121 2.20 -11.66 -17.92
N GLY A 122 2.90 -11.11 -18.90
CA GLY A 122 4.35 -11.27 -19.05
C GLY A 122 5.15 -10.33 -18.14
N ILE A 123 6.46 -10.61 -18.01
CA ILE A 123 7.42 -9.75 -17.27
C ILE A 123 7.38 -8.31 -17.80
N THR A 124 7.15 -8.12 -19.10
CA THR A 124 7.06 -6.80 -19.74
C THR A 124 5.85 -6.00 -19.25
N ASP A 125 4.71 -6.64 -19.05
CA ASP A 125 3.51 -5.97 -18.58
C ASP A 125 3.65 -5.58 -17.11
N TYR A 126 4.22 -6.44 -16.28
CA TYR A 126 4.56 -6.12 -14.92
C TYR A 126 5.51 -4.91 -14.82
N ALA A 127 6.55 -4.85 -15.66
CA ALA A 127 7.49 -3.72 -15.67
C ALA A 127 6.80 -2.40 -16.06
N ARG A 128 5.84 -2.45 -17.01
CA ARG A 128 5.03 -1.27 -17.40
C ARG A 128 4.10 -0.84 -16.25
N ASP A 129 3.49 -1.78 -15.57
CA ASP A 129 2.60 -1.49 -14.44
C ASP A 129 3.37 -0.81 -13.30
N VAL A 130 4.57 -1.30 -12.96
CA VAL A 130 5.46 -0.67 -11.97
C VAL A 130 5.87 0.74 -12.42
N TRP A 131 6.19 0.92 -13.70
CA TRP A 131 6.52 2.23 -14.27
C TRP A 131 5.37 3.21 -14.13
N ILE A 132 4.16 2.85 -14.61
CA ILE A 132 2.95 3.68 -14.52
C ILE A 132 2.67 4.07 -13.07
N ASN A 133 2.67 3.09 -12.16
CA ASN A 133 2.40 3.31 -10.75
C ASN A 133 3.40 4.30 -10.12
N THR A 134 4.69 4.16 -10.44
CA THR A 134 5.75 5.04 -9.94
C THR A 134 5.61 6.45 -10.50
N GLN A 135 5.39 6.59 -11.81
CA GLN A 135 5.22 7.88 -12.45
C GLN A 135 4.00 8.62 -11.88
N LEU A 136 2.85 7.94 -11.80
CA LEU A 136 1.64 8.56 -11.28
C LEU A 136 1.81 9.02 -9.83
N LYS A 137 2.34 8.17 -8.95
CA LYS A 137 2.61 8.56 -7.56
C LYS A 137 3.55 9.75 -7.46
N THR A 138 4.56 9.80 -8.34
CA THR A 138 5.51 10.93 -8.38
C THR A 138 4.81 12.22 -8.81
N VAL A 139 4.04 12.19 -9.89
CA VAL A 139 3.30 13.36 -10.36
C VAL A 139 2.32 13.88 -9.31
N LEU A 140 1.54 12.97 -8.70
CA LEU A 140 0.59 13.34 -7.65
C LEU A 140 1.27 13.94 -6.41
N LEU A 141 2.49 13.45 -6.06
CA LEU A 141 3.24 13.97 -4.93
C LEU A 141 3.70 15.43 -5.12
N PHE A 142 4.02 15.81 -6.36
CA PHE A 142 4.50 17.17 -6.68
C PHE A 142 3.37 18.13 -7.10
N ASP A 143 2.16 17.65 -7.33
CA ASP A 143 1.02 18.51 -7.63
C ASP A 143 0.46 19.13 -6.34
N LYS A 144 0.55 20.45 -6.22
CA LYS A 144 0.11 21.21 -5.03
C LYS A 144 -1.40 21.24 -4.83
N GLU A 145 -2.16 20.93 -5.87
CA GLU A 145 -3.63 20.89 -5.84
C GLU A 145 -4.17 19.48 -5.60
N VAL A 146 -3.27 18.52 -5.35
CA VAL A 146 -3.62 17.13 -5.05
C VAL A 146 -3.08 16.76 -3.67
N THR A 147 -3.95 16.26 -2.80
CA THR A 147 -3.56 15.68 -1.51
C THR A 147 -3.18 14.21 -1.71
N SER A 148 -2.00 13.98 -2.30
CA SER A 148 -1.55 12.67 -2.80
C SER A 148 -1.63 11.54 -1.77
N ILE A 149 -1.48 11.85 -0.47
CA ILE A 149 -1.56 10.90 0.64
C ILE A 149 -2.95 10.27 0.81
N ASN A 150 -3.98 10.90 0.25
CA ASN A 150 -5.36 10.40 0.30
C ASN A 150 -5.66 9.37 -0.78
N TYR A 151 -4.73 9.13 -1.72
CA TYR A 151 -4.94 8.26 -2.86
C TYR A 151 -4.14 6.97 -2.75
N ASN A 152 -4.82 5.85 -2.91
CA ASN A 152 -4.21 4.56 -3.19
C ASN A 152 -4.24 4.35 -4.71
N VAL A 153 -3.07 4.12 -5.30
CA VAL A 153 -2.91 3.86 -6.72
C VAL A 153 -2.43 2.45 -6.91
N ASP A 154 -3.11 1.71 -7.76
CA ASP A 154 -2.67 0.40 -8.23
C ASP A 154 -2.75 0.32 -9.75
N THR A 155 -1.90 -0.50 -10.36
CA THR A 155 -1.86 -0.67 -11.81
C THR A 155 -1.75 -2.15 -12.13
N VAL A 156 -2.65 -2.63 -12.99
CA VAL A 156 -2.68 -4.02 -13.44
C VAL A 156 -2.98 -4.02 -14.95
N ASN A 157 -2.13 -4.67 -15.73
CA ASN A 157 -2.24 -4.75 -17.19
C ASN A 157 -2.46 -3.38 -17.86
N GLN A 158 -1.74 -2.33 -17.37
CA GLN A 158 -1.83 -0.95 -17.85
C GLN A 158 -3.19 -0.28 -17.56
N SER A 159 -4.01 -0.88 -16.71
CA SER A 159 -5.21 -0.27 -16.14
C SER A 159 -4.87 0.31 -14.77
N VAL A 160 -5.12 1.60 -14.60
CA VAL A 160 -4.89 2.33 -13.33
C VAL A 160 -6.16 2.31 -12.52
N TYR A 161 -6.06 1.90 -11.28
CA TYR A 161 -7.14 1.89 -10.28
C TYR A 161 -6.83 2.91 -9.20
N LEU A 162 -7.77 3.82 -8.96
CA LEU A 162 -7.67 4.87 -7.95
C LEU A 162 -8.70 4.60 -6.85
N LEU A 163 -8.25 4.52 -5.60
CA LEU A 163 -9.11 4.43 -4.43
C LEU A 163 -8.67 5.50 -3.43
N GLY A 164 -9.60 6.24 -2.86
CA GLY A 164 -9.22 7.29 -1.91
C GLY A 164 -10.30 8.31 -1.63
N ILE A 165 -9.87 9.47 -1.12
CA ILE A 165 -10.75 10.57 -0.74
C ILE A 165 -10.22 11.86 -1.35
N ALA A 166 -11.04 12.55 -2.12
CA ALA A 166 -10.73 13.85 -2.70
C ALA A 166 -11.43 14.99 -1.96
N GLN A 167 -10.82 16.16 -1.98
CA GLN A 167 -11.39 17.38 -1.41
C GLN A 167 -12.61 17.86 -2.20
N ASN A 168 -12.55 17.74 -3.53
CA ASN A 168 -13.56 18.19 -4.46
C ASN A 168 -13.46 17.43 -5.79
N GLN A 169 -14.41 17.70 -6.69
CA GLN A 169 -14.46 17.07 -8.00
C GLN A 169 -13.30 17.48 -8.92
N GLU A 170 -12.80 18.70 -8.76
CA GLU A 170 -11.66 19.22 -9.54
C GLU A 170 -10.39 18.42 -9.26
N GLU A 171 -10.15 18.07 -7.99
CA GLU A 171 -9.03 17.22 -7.60
C GLU A 171 -9.15 15.81 -8.22
N ILE A 172 -10.35 15.20 -8.21
CA ILE A 172 -10.57 13.90 -8.88
C ILE A 172 -10.25 13.99 -10.38
N ASN A 173 -10.77 15.01 -11.03
CA ASN A 173 -10.57 15.22 -12.47
C ASN A 173 -9.08 15.41 -12.80
N ARG A 174 -8.36 16.13 -11.97
CA ARG A 174 -6.91 16.37 -12.10
C ARG A 174 -6.12 15.06 -11.94
N VAL A 175 -6.41 14.26 -10.92
CA VAL A 175 -5.76 12.97 -10.70
C VAL A 175 -6.02 12.01 -11.88
N ILE A 176 -7.25 11.99 -12.40
CA ILE A 176 -7.59 11.18 -13.59
C ILE A 176 -6.85 11.69 -14.83
N ALA A 177 -6.71 13.01 -15.00
CA ALA A 177 -5.96 13.60 -16.12
C ALA A 177 -4.48 13.18 -16.03
N HIS A 178 -3.83 13.35 -14.88
CA HIS A 178 -2.46 12.89 -14.68
C HIS A 178 -2.30 11.40 -15.00
N ALA A 179 -3.23 10.56 -14.57
CA ALA A 179 -3.17 9.13 -14.84
C ALA A 179 -3.28 8.81 -16.34
N LYS A 180 -4.12 9.55 -17.08
CA LYS A 180 -4.29 9.36 -18.53
C LYS A 180 -3.09 9.85 -19.35
N ASP A 181 -2.33 10.82 -18.85
CA ASP A 181 -1.17 11.39 -19.53
C ASP A 181 0.09 10.55 -19.41
N ILE A 182 0.06 9.48 -18.59
CA ILE A 182 1.21 8.58 -18.44
C ILE A 182 1.24 7.57 -19.58
N ASP A 183 2.43 7.44 -20.19
CA ASP A 183 2.68 6.48 -21.24
C ASP A 183 2.25 5.06 -20.84
N TYR A 184 1.69 4.33 -21.78
CA TYR A 184 1.20 2.96 -21.67
C TYR A 184 -0.11 2.79 -20.90
N VAL A 185 -0.68 3.81 -20.27
CA VAL A 185 -1.98 3.70 -19.62
C VAL A 185 -3.09 3.47 -20.65
N LYS A 186 -3.81 2.36 -20.49
CA LYS A 186 -4.94 1.99 -21.35
C LYS A 186 -6.27 2.43 -20.78
N ARG A 187 -6.41 2.37 -19.45
CA ARG A 187 -7.66 2.64 -18.75
C ARG A 187 -7.39 3.24 -17.37
N VAL A 188 -8.26 4.15 -16.96
CA VAL A 188 -8.27 4.70 -15.60
C VAL A 188 -9.65 4.45 -15.00
N VAL A 189 -9.69 3.79 -13.86
CA VAL A 189 -10.90 3.51 -13.08
C VAL A 189 -10.78 4.20 -11.74
N SER A 190 -11.76 5.04 -11.41
CA SER A 190 -11.74 5.80 -10.16
C SER A 190 -12.85 5.34 -9.22
N TYR A 191 -12.46 4.92 -8.03
CA TYR A 191 -13.29 4.64 -6.87
C TYR A 191 -13.06 5.67 -5.76
N VAL A 192 -12.60 6.86 -6.16
CA VAL A 192 -12.37 7.98 -5.24
C VAL A 192 -13.70 8.57 -4.81
N THR A 193 -13.84 8.78 -3.51
CA THR A 193 -15.03 9.37 -2.88
C THR A 193 -14.73 10.81 -2.48
N LEU A 194 -15.70 11.71 -2.58
CA LEU A 194 -15.55 13.06 -2.06
C LEU A 194 -15.53 13.07 -0.53
N LYS A 195 -14.79 13.99 0.09
CA LYS A 195 -14.71 14.08 1.55
C LYS A 195 -16.06 14.31 2.22
N ASP A 196 -16.97 15.02 1.53
CA ASP A 196 -18.29 15.36 2.02
C ASP A 196 -19.38 14.38 1.53
N ASP A 197 -18.98 13.22 0.97
CA ASP A 197 -19.93 12.22 0.49
C ASP A 197 -20.69 11.59 1.68
N PRO A 198 -22.04 11.60 1.65
CA PRO A 198 -22.86 11.05 2.74
C PRO A 198 -22.61 9.55 3.02
N SER A 199 -22.14 8.79 2.03
CA SER A 199 -21.85 7.36 2.19
C SER A 199 -20.69 7.07 3.16
N ARG A 200 -19.84 8.08 3.47
CA ARG A 200 -18.71 7.95 4.40
C ARG A 200 -19.11 7.97 5.87
N THR A 201 -20.28 8.48 6.18
CA THR A 201 -20.78 8.64 7.58
C THR A 201 -21.67 7.49 8.03
N GLN A 202 -21.91 6.54 7.16
CA GLN A 202 -22.74 5.36 7.46
C GLN A 202 -21.92 4.19 8.01
#